data_c3d40bc9e1ddddccb4dc49ae868994ca
#
_entry.id   c3d40bc9e1ddddccb4dc49ae868994ca
#
_cell.length_a   1.000
_cell.length_b   1.000
_cell.length_c   1.000
_cell.angle_alpha   90.00
_cell.angle_beta   90.00
_cell.angle_gamma   90.00
#
_symmetry.space_group_name_H-M   'P 1'
#
loop_
_entity.id
_entity.type
_entity.pdbx_description
1 polymer ?
#
loop_
_entity_poly.entity_id
_entity_poly.type
_entity_poly.pdbx_seq_one_letter_code
_entity_poly.pdbx_strand_id
1 'polypeptide(L)'
;RNASDDTLAILREEMANAAPVAQRSGQGAEPGVEPGVQSGTKDSVAAAKSTAVTGVFHCFTESMAVARAALDMGFYISFSGILTFKAAAELREVAAFVPLDRCLIETDSPYLAPMPYRGKTNNPSYVPFVAKQLASIKGMDVESIAAATSANFDHLFSHALYA
;
A
#
# COMPACT_ATOMS: atom_id res chain seq x y z
N ARG A 1 24.45 4.30 -4.44
CA ARG A 1 23.56 3.49 -3.59
C ARG A 1 22.15 4.05 -3.76
N ASN A 2 21.19 3.21 -4.00
CA ASN A 2 19.84 3.66 -4.32
C ASN A 2 19.08 3.92 -3.01
N ALA A 3 18.57 5.15 -2.81
CA ALA A 3 17.85 5.53 -1.60
C ALA A 3 16.63 4.61 -1.32
N SER A 4 16.01 4.09 -2.36
CA SER A 4 14.87 3.16 -2.24
C SER A 4 15.26 1.84 -1.57
N ASP A 5 16.45 1.30 -1.86
CA ASP A 5 16.93 0.05 -1.24
C ASP A 5 17.21 0.26 0.25
N ASP A 6 17.80 1.40 0.62
CA ASP A 6 18.04 1.76 2.01
C ASP A 6 16.72 1.97 2.77
N THR A 7 15.73 2.62 2.16
CA THR A 7 14.39 2.81 2.73
C THR A 7 13.69 1.47 2.98
N LEU A 8 13.72 0.57 1.99
CA LEU A 8 13.11 -0.76 2.14
C LEU A 8 13.79 -1.60 3.22
N ALA A 9 15.12 -1.48 3.38
CA ALA A 9 15.86 -2.18 4.43
C ALA A 9 15.44 -1.68 5.82
N ILE A 10 15.39 -0.37 6.03
CA ILE A 10 14.97 0.25 7.29
C ILE A 10 13.53 -0.14 7.63
N LEU A 11 12.60 -0.06 6.67
CA LEU A 11 11.20 -0.43 6.92
C LEU A 11 11.05 -1.89 7.32
N ARG A 12 11.79 -2.83 6.69
CA ARG A 12 11.76 -4.25 7.07
C ARG A 12 12.28 -4.47 8.48
N GLU A 13 13.35 -3.77 8.87
CA GLU A 13 13.92 -3.84 10.21
C GLU A 13 12.94 -3.34 11.27
N GLU A 14 12.35 -2.16 11.04
CA GLU A 14 11.36 -1.58 11.95
C GLU A 14 10.10 -2.44 12.08
N MET A 15 9.59 -2.99 10.98
CA MET A 15 8.44 -3.90 11.00
C MET A 15 8.76 -5.19 11.76
N ALA A 16 9.96 -5.74 11.61
CA ALA A 16 10.39 -6.92 12.36
C ALA A 16 10.52 -6.62 13.87
N ASN A 17 10.94 -5.43 14.24
CA ASN A 17 11.04 -4.97 15.64
C ASN A 17 9.68 -4.67 16.27
N ALA A 18 8.71 -4.22 15.47
CA ALA A 18 7.33 -3.93 15.90
C ALA A 18 6.47 -5.20 16.07
N ALA A 19 6.93 -6.37 15.60
CA ALA A 19 6.18 -7.62 15.76
C ALA A 19 6.05 -8.00 17.23
N PRO A 20 4.86 -8.44 17.73
CA PRO A 20 4.67 -8.81 19.12
C PRO A 20 5.59 -9.95 19.54
N VAL A 21 6.14 -9.85 20.75
CA VAL A 21 7.14 -10.76 21.37
C VAL A 21 6.69 -12.24 21.38
N ALA A 22 5.40 -12.52 21.23
CA ALA A 22 4.83 -13.88 21.21
C ALA A 22 5.36 -14.79 20.09
N GLN A 23 6.01 -14.27 19.07
CA GLN A 23 6.60 -15.08 17.99
C GLN A 23 8.10 -15.39 18.19
N ARG A 24 8.74 -14.90 19.25
CA ARG A 24 10.17 -15.13 19.52
C ARG A 24 10.47 -16.33 20.43
N SER A 25 9.45 -16.98 20.99
CA SER A 25 9.61 -18.08 21.96
C SER A 25 9.35 -19.49 21.38
N GLY A 26 9.72 -19.72 20.14
CA GLY A 26 9.55 -21.01 19.46
C GLY A 26 10.83 -21.82 19.30
N GLN A 27 11.72 -21.87 20.31
CA GLN A 27 12.77 -22.89 20.36
C GLN A 27 13.03 -23.30 21.83
N GLY A 28 12.60 -24.51 22.16
CA GLY A 28 13.04 -25.26 23.34
C GLY A 28 11.95 -25.61 24.34
N ALA A 29 11.27 -26.73 24.14
CA ALA A 29 10.78 -27.55 25.23
C ALA A 29 10.56 -28.99 24.74
N GLU A 30 11.17 -29.89 25.43
CA GLU A 30 11.11 -31.34 25.32
C GLU A 30 9.75 -31.96 25.68
N PRO A 31 9.44 -33.21 25.27
CA PRO A 31 8.11 -33.80 25.34
C PRO A 31 7.85 -34.55 26.67
N GLY A 32 6.63 -34.51 27.16
CA GLY A 32 6.20 -35.39 28.22
C GLY A 32 4.78 -35.15 28.73
N VAL A 33 3.93 -36.19 28.53
CA VAL A 33 2.71 -36.57 29.29
C VAL A 33 1.36 -36.11 28.74
N GLU A 34 0.61 -37.07 28.19
CA GLU A 34 -0.84 -37.17 27.96
C GLU A 34 -1.61 -37.68 29.23
N PRO A 35 -2.97 -37.82 29.23
CA PRO A 35 -4.06 -37.01 28.68
C PRO A 35 -5.15 -36.63 29.69
N GLY A 36 -6.01 -35.67 29.39
CA GLY A 36 -7.20 -35.39 30.15
C GLY A 36 -8.27 -34.64 29.32
N VAL A 37 -9.32 -35.36 28.98
CA VAL A 37 -10.53 -34.88 28.31
C VAL A 37 -11.33 -33.94 29.21
N GLN A 38 -11.78 -32.77 28.71
CA GLN A 38 -13.12 -32.20 28.99
C GLN A 38 -13.42 -30.97 28.10
N SER A 39 -14.47 -31.11 27.34
CA SER A 39 -15.68 -30.29 27.09
C SER A 39 -15.52 -28.75 26.98
N GLY A 40 -15.78 -28.26 25.79
CA GLY A 40 -16.68 -27.19 25.39
C GLY A 40 -16.63 -25.84 26.11
N THR A 41 -16.02 -24.87 25.47
CA THR A 41 -16.52 -23.49 25.49
C THR A 41 -16.22 -22.85 24.13
N LYS A 42 -17.26 -22.22 23.54
CA LYS A 42 -17.17 -21.41 22.34
C LYS A 42 -16.43 -20.14 22.72
N ASP A 43 -15.14 -20.13 22.54
CA ASP A 43 -14.38 -18.88 22.63
C ASP A 43 -14.40 -18.18 21.28
N SER A 44 -15.10 -17.05 21.30
CA SER A 44 -15.05 -16.02 20.28
C SER A 44 -13.58 -15.68 20.02
N VAL A 45 -13.07 -16.07 18.86
CA VAL A 45 -11.78 -15.62 18.35
C VAL A 45 -11.92 -14.10 18.13
N ALA A 46 -11.59 -13.33 19.15
CA ALA A 46 -11.33 -11.92 18.99
C ALA A 46 -10.16 -11.82 17.99
N ALA A 47 -10.44 -11.34 16.78
CA ALA A 47 -9.42 -11.05 15.79
C ALA A 47 -8.39 -10.14 16.45
N ALA A 48 -7.21 -10.67 16.75
CA ALA A 48 -6.09 -9.89 17.19
C ALA A 48 -5.85 -8.83 16.13
N LYS A 49 -6.11 -7.56 16.45
CA LYS A 49 -5.76 -6.44 15.59
C LYS A 49 -4.25 -6.54 15.36
N SER A 50 -3.87 -6.96 14.18
CA SER A 50 -2.49 -6.91 13.73
C SER A 50 -2.07 -5.45 13.80
N THR A 51 -1.11 -5.14 14.66
CA THR A 51 -0.43 -3.85 14.72
C THR A 51 0.62 -3.74 13.62
N ALA A 52 0.38 -4.38 12.47
CA ALA A 52 1.28 -4.30 11.35
C ALA A 52 1.39 -2.84 10.90
N VAL A 53 2.62 -2.34 10.89
CA VAL A 53 2.92 -1.03 10.33
C VAL A 53 2.51 -1.05 8.86
N THR A 54 1.64 -0.12 8.49
CA THR A 54 1.24 0.08 7.09
C THR A 54 1.43 1.54 6.72
N GLY A 55 1.49 1.83 5.44
CA GLY A 55 1.70 3.19 4.97
C GLY A 55 1.53 3.29 3.47
N VAL A 56 1.98 4.40 2.90
CA VAL A 56 1.92 4.66 1.47
C VAL A 56 3.27 5.11 0.92
N PHE A 57 3.67 4.53 -0.19
CA PHE A 57 4.68 5.11 -1.07
C PHE A 57 3.97 6.13 -1.95
N HIS A 58 4.03 7.40 -1.54
CA HIS A 58 3.39 8.48 -2.28
C HIS A 58 4.24 8.93 -3.46
N CYS A 59 3.60 9.53 -4.46
CA CYS A 59 4.24 10.00 -5.70
C CYS A 59 5.20 8.96 -6.30
N PHE A 60 4.75 7.70 -6.39
CA PHE A 60 5.60 6.57 -6.73
C PHE A 60 6.22 6.73 -8.13
N THR A 61 7.53 6.63 -8.20
CA THR A 61 8.33 6.74 -9.44
C THR A 61 9.41 5.66 -9.52
N GLU A 62 9.38 4.70 -8.62
CA GLU A 62 10.40 3.68 -8.44
C GLU A 62 10.18 2.46 -9.37
N SER A 63 11.10 1.52 -9.31
CA SER A 63 11.08 0.32 -10.13
C SER A 63 10.02 -0.70 -9.71
N MET A 64 9.74 -1.67 -10.60
CA MET A 64 8.90 -2.82 -10.31
C MET A 64 9.37 -3.62 -9.08
N ALA A 65 10.68 -3.73 -8.87
CA ALA A 65 11.24 -4.42 -7.71
C ALA A 65 10.88 -3.73 -6.40
N VAL A 66 10.93 -2.40 -6.36
CA VAL A 66 10.53 -1.60 -5.20
C VAL A 66 9.03 -1.72 -4.96
N ALA A 67 8.21 -1.68 -6.03
CA ALA A 67 6.77 -1.87 -5.91
C ALA A 67 6.41 -3.23 -5.29
N ARG A 68 7.03 -4.32 -5.75
CA ARG A 68 6.83 -5.66 -5.16
C ARG A 68 7.18 -5.69 -3.68
N ALA A 69 8.35 -5.16 -3.33
CA ALA A 69 8.80 -5.14 -1.95
C ALA A 69 7.89 -4.31 -1.03
N ALA A 70 7.36 -3.17 -1.51
CA ALA A 70 6.40 -2.36 -0.78
C ALA A 70 5.08 -3.12 -0.55
N LEU A 71 4.57 -3.81 -1.58
CA LEU A 71 3.35 -4.62 -1.50
C LEU A 71 3.51 -5.80 -0.55
N ASP A 72 4.65 -6.49 -0.58
CA ASP A 72 4.97 -7.61 0.34
C ASP A 72 4.98 -7.17 1.81
N MET A 73 5.30 -5.90 2.07
CA MET A 73 5.22 -5.29 3.39
C MET A 73 3.82 -4.73 3.73
N GLY A 74 2.83 -4.87 2.85
CA GLY A 74 1.46 -4.40 3.06
C GLY A 74 1.22 -2.91 2.80
N PHE A 75 2.18 -2.22 2.16
CA PHE A 75 2.05 -0.80 1.83
C PHE A 75 1.13 -0.55 0.63
N TYR A 76 0.58 0.65 0.58
CA TYR A 76 -0.12 1.19 -0.58
C TYR A 76 0.85 1.93 -1.51
N ILE A 77 0.48 2.02 -2.78
CA ILE A 77 1.23 2.76 -3.79
C ILE A 77 0.33 3.84 -4.38
N SER A 78 0.77 5.10 -4.28
CA SER A 78 0.03 6.26 -4.77
C SER A 78 0.64 6.80 -6.05
N PHE A 79 -0.20 6.96 -7.07
CA PHE A 79 0.18 7.44 -8.39
C PHE A 79 -0.23 8.90 -8.57
N SER A 80 0.71 9.72 -9.04
CA SER A 80 0.53 11.15 -9.32
C SER A 80 0.38 11.44 -10.82
N GLY A 81 0.36 12.73 -11.16
CA GLY A 81 0.28 13.20 -12.54
C GLY A 81 1.35 12.62 -13.49
N ILE A 82 2.49 12.16 -12.96
CA ILE A 82 3.56 11.52 -13.74
C ILE A 82 3.04 10.32 -14.52
N LEU A 83 2.07 9.58 -14.00
CA LEU A 83 1.49 8.42 -14.67
C LEU A 83 0.98 8.74 -16.10
N THR A 84 0.57 9.99 -16.33
CA THR A 84 0.06 10.49 -17.61
C THR A 84 1.19 10.90 -18.61
N PHE A 85 2.45 10.96 -18.17
CA PHE A 85 3.53 11.47 -19.00
C PHE A 85 3.97 10.45 -20.05
N LYS A 86 4.34 10.92 -21.25
CA LYS A 86 4.76 10.04 -22.35
C LYS A 86 5.95 9.16 -21.96
N ALA A 87 6.91 9.71 -21.24
CA ALA A 87 8.12 9.02 -20.81
C ALA A 87 7.92 8.01 -19.66
N ALA A 88 6.74 7.94 -19.05
CA ALA A 88 6.48 7.10 -17.88
C ALA A 88 6.00 5.68 -18.26
N ALA A 89 6.62 5.04 -19.26
CA ALA A 89 6.22 3.70 -19.70
C ALA A 89 6.39 2.65 -18.59
N GLU A 90 7.55 2.63 -17.96
CA GLU A 90 7.86 1.70 -16.86
C GLU A 90 6.91 1.89 -15.66
N LEU A 91 6.57 3.15 -15.32
CA LEU A 91 5.61 3.42 -14.26
C LEU A 91 4.20 2.90 -14.61
N ARG A 92 3.80 2.92 -15.87
CA ARG A 92 2.53 2.32 -16.30
C ARG A 92 2.53 0.80 -16.18
N GLU A 93 3.66 0.14 -16.41
CA GLU A 93 3.81 -1.30 -16.15
C GLU A 93 3.66 -1.60 -14.66
N VAL A 94 4.28 -0.80 -13.80
CA VAL A 94 4.08 -0.89 -12.34
C VAL A 94 2.62 -0.67 -11.98
N ALA A 95 1.97 0.35 -12.51
CA ALA A 95 0.56 0.62 -12.25
C ALA A 95 -0.36 -0.52 -12.73
N ALA A 96 -0.03 -1.18 -13.84
CA ALA A 96 -0.76 -2.37 -14.29
C ALA A 96 -0.61 -3.54 -13.31
N PHE A 97 0.58 -3.71 -12.74
CA PHE A 97 0.92 -4.79 -11.81
C PHE A 97 0.30 -4.60 -10.42
N VAL A 98 0.34 -3.39 -9.84
CA VAL A 98 -0.13 -3.12 -8.46
C VAL A 98 -1.61 -3.50 -8.33
N PRO A 99 -2.02 -4.33 -7.36
CA PRO A 99 -3.42 -4.68 -7.14
C PRO A 99 -4.28 -3.44 -6.87
N LEU A 100 -5.52 -3.44 -7.35
CA LEU A 100 -6.39 -2.25 -7.24
C LEU A 100 -6.67 -1.87 -5.77
N ASP A 101 -6.78 -2.85 -4.88
CA ASP A 101 -6.96 -2.67 -3.44
C ASP A 101 -5.71 -2.15 -2.70
N ARG A 102 -4.64 -1.88 -3.44
CA ARG A 102 -3.40 -1.25 -2.95
C ARG A 102 -3.04 0.02 -3.71
N CYS A 103 -3.90 0.47 -4.63
CA CYS A 103 -3.70 1.69 -5.39
C CYS A 103 -4.31 2.91 -4.68
N LEU A 104 -3.56 4.01 -4.65
CA LEU A 104 -4.04 5.35 -4.36
C LEU A 104 -3.72 6.28 -5.54
N ILE A 105 -4.40 7.41 -5.61
CA ILE A 105 -4.12 8.46 -6.57
C ILE A 105 -3.99 9.80 -5.85
N GLU A 106 -3.13 10.66 -6.37
CA GLU A 106 -2.83 11.96 -5.79
C GLU A 106 -2.51 13.01 -6.86
N THR A 107 -2.31 14.24 -6.46
CA THR A 107 -1.91 15.31 -7.37
C THR A 107 -0.46 15.72 -7.28
N ASP A 108 0.11 15.74 -6.08
CA ASP A 108 1.43 16.34 -5.77
C ASP A 108 1.49 17.85 -6.09
N SER A 109 0.34 18.53 -5.93
CA SER A 109 0.24 19.97 -6.22
C SER A 109 1.18 20.80 -5.34
N PRO A 110 1.82 21.83 -5.89
CA PRO A 110 1.59 22.49 -7.20
C PRO A 110 2.40 21.88 -8.35
N TYR A 111 3.06 20.74 -8.16
CA TYR A 111 3.93 20.07 -9.12
C TYR A 111 3.20 19.01 -9.94
N LEU A 112 3.86 18.48 -10.96
CA LEU A 112 3.48 17.27 -11.69
C LEU A 112 2.10 17.31 -12.34
N ALA A 113 1.64 18.49 -12.82
CA ALA A 113 0.36 18.62 -13.50
C ALA A 113 0.19 17.53 -14.59
N PRO A 114 -0.91 16.75 -14.55
CA PRO A 114 -1.13 15.67 -15.50
C PRO A 114 -1.40 16.20 -16.90
N MET A 115 -1.30 15.33 -17.91
CA MET A 115 -1.77 15.67 -19.25
C MET A 115 -3.29 15.93 -19.22
N PRO A 116 -3.81 16.94 -19.93
CA PRO A 116 -3.11 17.83 -20.89
C PRO A 116 -2.47 19.09 -20.26
N TYR A 117 -2.44 19.20 -18.95
CA TYR A 117 -2.02 20.42 -18.25
C TYR A 117 -0.52 20.47 -17.91
N ARG A 118 0.26 19.53 -18.44
CA ARG A 118 1.71 19.49 -18.18
C ARG A 118 2.37 20.83 -18.49
N GLY A 119 3.24 21.29 -17.57
CA GLY A 119 3.92 22.60 -17.66
C GLY A 119 3.13 23.77 -17.05
N LYS A 120 1.91 23.53 -16.57
CA LYS A 120 1.15 24.48 -15.77
C LYS A 120 1.26 24.14 -14.28
N THR A 121 0.88 25.08 -13.41
CA THR A 121 0.71 24.81 -11.99
C THR A 121 -0.37 23.76 -11.80
N ASN A 122 -0.05 22.68 -11.06
CA ASN A 122 -1.00 21.65 -10.71
C ASN A 122 -1.93 22.10 -9.57
N ASN A 123 -3.10 21.50 -9.50
CA ASN A 123 -4.06 21.72 -8.40
C ASN A 123 -4.89 20.43 -8.14
N PRO A 124 -5.54 20.32 -6.97
CA PRO A 124 -6.29 19.11 -6.60
C PRO A 124 -7.39 18.71 -7.59
N SER A 125 -7.99 19.67 -8.31
CA SER A 125 -9.04 19.38 -9.28
C SER A 125 -8.56 18.58 -10.51
N TYR A 126 -7.26 18.36 -10.64
CA TYR A 126 -6.67 17.56 -11.74
C TYR A 126 -6.52 16.08 -11.42
N VAL A 127 -6.79 15.64 -10.18
CA VAL A 127 -6.74 14.21 -9.83
C VAL A 127 -7.61 13.31 -10.74
N PRO A 128 -8.75 13.74 -11.30
CA PRO A 128 -9.52 12.91 -12.23
C PRO A 128 -8.75 12.51 -13.50
N PHE A 129 -7.72 13.26 -13.91
CA PHE A 129 -6.87 12.87 -15.04
C PHE A 129 -5.93 11.70 -14.70
N VAL A 130 -5.49 11.62 -13.45
CA VAL A 130 -4.74 10.48 -12.94
C VAL A 130 -5.64 9.25 -12.87
N ALA A 131 -6.87 9.40 -12.34
CA ALA A 131 -7.87 8.33 -12.31
C ALA A 131 -8.17 7.79 -13.72
N LYS A 132 -8.36 8.66 -14.72
CA LYS A 132 -8.60 8.26 -16.12
C LYS A 132 -7.43 7.46 -16.69
N GLN A 133 -6.19 7.87 -16.39
CA GLN A 133 -5.01 7.15 -16.85
C GLN A 133 -4.92 5.78 -16.19
N LEU A 134 -5.15 5.68 -14.89
CA LEU A 134 -5.15 4.42 -14.15
C LEU A 134 -6.27 3.48 -14.66
N ALA A 135 -7.46 4.02 -14.93
CA ALA A 135 -8.59 3.30 -15.51
C ALA A 135 -8.21 2.67 -16.88
N SER A 136 -7.59 3.46 -17.75
CA SER A 136 -7.09 2.99 -19.04
C SER A 136 -6.07 1.87 -18.90
N ILE A 137 -5.14 1.97 -17.94
CA ILE A 137 -4.11 0.94 -17.67
C ILE A 137 -4.74 -0.35 -17.14
N LYS A 138 -5.74 -0.24 -16.26
CA LYS A 138 -6.42 -1.38 -15.62
C LYS A 138 -7.51 -2.00 -16.51
N GLY A 139 -7.90 -1.36 -17.62
CA GLY A 139 -9.02 -1.79 -18.44
C GLY A 139 -10.37 -1.68 -17.72
N MET A 140 -10.54 -0.66 -16.87
CA MET A 140 -11.72 -0.43 -16.02
C MET A 140 -12.34 0.93 -16.32
N ASP A 141 -13.57 1.16 -15.84
CA ASP A 141 -14.17 2.49 -15.86
C ASP A 141 -13.56 3.39 -14.75
N VAL A 142 -13.70 4.70 -14.92
CA VAL A 142 -13.13 5.71 -14.01
C VAL A 142 -13.84 5.69 -12.65
N GLU A 143 -15.12 5.42 -12.65
CA GLU A 143 -15.97 5.33 -11.46
C GLU A 143 -15.51 4.19 -10.54
N SER A 144 -15.19 3.02 -11.09
CA SER A 144 -14.61 1.89 -10.36
C SER A 144 -13.24 2.23 -9.75
N ILE A 145 -12.39 2.92 -10.48
CA ILE A 145 -11.10 3.40 -9.97
C ILE A 145 -11.31 4.39 -8.82
N ALA A 146 -12.21 5.37 -9.00
CA ALA A 146 -12.49 6.36 -7.97
C ALA A 146 -13.03 5.72 -6.69
N ALA A 147 -13.98 4.78 -6.81
CA ALA A 147 -14.52 4.06 -5.67
C ALA A 147 -13.45 3.24 -4.93
N ALA A 148 -12.64 2.48 -5.67
CA ALA A 148 -11.61 1.64 -5.07
C ALA A 148 -10.53 2.47 -4.36
N THR A 149 -10.01 3.54 -5.01
CA THR A 149 -8.97 4.38 -4.41
C THR A 149 -9.48 5.18 -3.22
N SER A 150 -10.75 5.59 -3.20
CA SER A 150 -11.39 6.21 -2.04
C SER A 150 -11.54 5.21 -0.89
N ALA A 151 -12.02 4.00 -1.14
CA ALA A 151 -12.12 2.96 -0.13
C ALA A 151 -10.74 2.59 0.46
N ASN A 152 -9.70 2.54 -0.38
CA ASN A 152 -8.33 2.30 0.07
C ASN A 152 -7.82 3.43 0.97
N PHE A 153 -8.12 4.69 0.62
CA PHE A 153 -7.78 5.84 1.44
C PHE A 153 -8.46 5.76 2.81
N ASP A 154 -9.77 5.52 2.83
CA ASP A 154 -10.54 5.39 4.07
C ASP A 154 -10.00 4.25 4.93
N HIS A 155 -9.64 3.11 4.33
CA HIS A 155 -9.05 1.99 5.04
C HIS A 155 -7.70 2.33 5.66
N LEU A 156 -6.80 2.95 4.89
CA LEU A 156 -5.45 3.30 5.33
C LEU A 156 -5.47 4.36 6.45
N PHE A 157 -6.33 5.36 6.33
CA PHE A 157 -6.38 6.52 7.24
C PHE A 157 -7.53 6.47 8.25
N SER A 158 -8.30 5.38 8.33
CA SER A 158 -9.45 5.25 9.26
C SER A 158 -9.08 5.52 10.73
N HIS A 159 -7.86 5.20 11.14
CA HIS A 159 -7.40 5.46 12.49
C HIS A 159 -7.00 6.92 12.75
N ALA A 160 -6.70 7.69 11.71
CA ALA A 160 -6.32 9.10 11.85
C ALA A 160 -7.53 10.03 12.04
N LEU A 161 -8.74 9.58 11.70
CA LEU A 161 -9.97 10.38 11.79
C LEU A 161 -10.63 10.33 13.17
N TYR A 162 -10.18 9.44 14.08
CA TYR A 162 -10.80 9.20 15.39
C TYR A 162 -9.78 9.26 16.54
N ALA A 163 -8.59 9.78 16.29
CA ALA A 163 -7.58 10.10 17.30
C ALA A 163 -7.61 11.61 17.61
#